data_999dcee2a8836da9108b5a17362b3536
#
_entry.id   999dcee2a8836da9108b5a17362b3536
#
_cell.length_a   1.000
_cell.length_b   1.000
_cell.length_c   1.000
_cell.angle_alpha   90.00
_cell.angle_beta   90.00
_cell.angle_gamma   90.00
#
_symmetry.space_group_name_H-M   'P 1'
#
loop_
_entity.id
_entity.type
_entity.pdbx_description
1 polymer ?
#
loop_
_entity_poly.entity_id
_entity_poly.type
_entity_poly.pdbx_seq_one_letter_code
_entity_poly.pdbx_strand_id
1 'polypeptide(L)'
;NIKGHSMTSSRLADIATIINTQNPDIVALQEVDNRSLGIFNHDYLSELAESTGMHSQFFALVGTYYGIGILSKTEPISVKTKSFAPSDTSKDKESRGFLIAEFDNFYFLCTHYSLNADDRDTATEWAIRFARQSDKTVFIAGDFNAQPTYRAMVTFKEYGFSILNNTALYTYPAKDPTSCIDMIISYRPDDSLKYTTTETGVVTEEPGLTLSDVSDHLPVFVTIEAEGSAVYDATSLQEINLIRSADGFSLSNLKTTSQVNIYDISGKLVKTQNVDNATNIVLPEGSRNGLYVIRVSNAYQNS
;
A
#
# COMPACT_ATOMS: atom_id res chain seq x y z
N ASN A 1 9.09 -7.93 -7.66
CA ASN A 1 9.03 -9.23 -8.34
C ASN A 1 9.65 -10.31 -7.44
N ILE A 2 8.96 -11.45 -7.23
CA ILE A 2 9.42 -12.52 -6.29
C ILE A 2 9.82 -13.81 -7.01
N LYS A 3 9.81 -13.84 -8.32
CA LYS A 3 10.22 -15.01 -9.13
C LYS A 3 9.55 -16.32 -8.67
N GLY A 4 8.24 -16.30 -8.54
CA GLY A 4 7.45 -17.35 -7.89
C GLY A 4 7.58 -18.75 -8.46
N HIS A 5 7.78 -18.91 -9.77
CA HIS A 5 7.87 -20.23 -10.41
C HIS A 5 9.04 -21.12 -9.91
N SER A 6 9.98 -20.56 -9.16
CA SER A 6 11.05 -21.29 -8.47
C SER A 6 10.93 -21.18 -6.93
N MET A 7 9.72 -20.89 -6.41
CA MET A 7 9.49 -20.71 -4.98
C MET A 7 9.72 -22.01 -4.20
N THR A 8 10.35 -21.84 -3.05
CA THR A 8 10.53 -22.87 -2.01
C THR A 8 10.07 -22.28 -0.66
N SER A 9 9.77 -23.13 0.30
CA SER A 9 9.38 -22.67 1.65
C SER A 9 10.46 -21.80 2.30
N SER A 10 11.75 -22.09 2.05
CA SER A 10 12.86 -21.25 2.57
C SER A 10 12.82 -19.87 1.94
N ARG A 11 12.72 -19.75 0.62
CA ARG A 11 12.64 -18.45 -0.07
C ARG A 11 11.40 -17.66 0.33
N LEU A 12 10.27 -18.34 0.57
CA LEU A 12 9.06 -17.69 1.05
C LEU A 12 9.27 -17.08 2.43
N ALA A 13 9.96 -17.81 3.33
CA ALA A 13 10.33 -17.31 4.66
C ALA A 13 11.30 -16.12 4.58
N ASP A 14 12.25 -16.15 3.63
CA ASP A 14 13.18 -15.05 3.39
C ASP A 14 12.44 -13.79 2.90
N ILE A 15 11.46 -13.95 1.98
CA ILE A 15 10.61 -12.84 1.52
C ILE A 15 9.79 -12.29 2.69
N ALA A 16 9.20 -13.15 3.52
CA ALA A 16 8.45 -12.71 4.71
C ALA A 16 9.36 -11.94 5.69
N THR A 17 10.62 -12.38 5.87
CA THR A 17 11.61 -11.68 6.69
C THR A 17 11.87 -10.27 6.17
N ILE A 18 12.11 -10.10 4.86
CA ILE A 18 12.31 -8.79 4.25
C ILE A 18 11.09 -7.90 4.45
N ILE A 19 9.88 -8.42 4.20
CA ILE A 19 8.65 -7.64 4.38
C ILE A 19 8.50 -7.21 5.86
N ASN A 20 8.72 -8.11 6.81
CA ASN A 20 8.59 -7.81 8.24
C ASN A 20 9.64 -6.80 8.72
N THR A 21 10.89 -6.88 8.22
CA THR A 21 11.95 -5.92 8.56
C THR A 21 11.63 -4.53 8.02
N GLN A 22 11.15 -4.44 6.78
CA GLN A 22 10.77 -3.17 6.17
C GLN A 22 9.43 -2.63 6.70
N ASN A 23 8.59 -3.51 7.24
CA ASN A 23 7.30 -3.18 7.87
C ASN A 23 6.39 -2.26 7.03
N PRO A 24 6.21 -2.50 5.72
CA PRO A 24 5.40 -1.64 4.85
C PRO A 24 3.91 -1.75 5.19
N ASP A 25 3.12 -0.73 4.84
CA ASP A 25 1.67 -0.78 4.96
C ASP A 25 1.01 -1.52 3.79
N ILE A 26 1.61 -1.46 2.59
CA ILE A 26 1.15 -2.14 1.38
C ILE A 26 2.35 -2.67 0.58
N VAL A 27 2.21 -3.86 0.02
CA VAL A 27 3.22 -4.52 -0.83
C VAL A 27 2.59 -4.93 -2.15
N ALA A 28 3.23 -4.57 -3.26
CA ALA A 28 2.93 -5.10 -4.60
C ALA A 28 3.89 -6.24 -4.94
N LEU A 29 3.36 -7.40 -5.28
CA LEU A 29 4.14 -8.59 -5.62
C LEU A 29 3.87 -8.99 -7.07
N GLN A 30 4.93 -9.26 -7.82
CA GLN A 30 4.87 -9.78 -9.18
C GLN A 30 5.47 -11.18 -9.22
N GLU A 31 5.07 -11.95 -10.23
CA GLU A 31 5.44 -13.36 -10.38
C GLU A 31 5.05 -14.22 -9.17
N VAL A 32 3.87 -13.99 -8.64
CA VAL A 32 3.31 -14.82 -7.57
C VAL A 32 2.82 -16.14 -8.19
N ASP A 33 3.41 -17.25 -7.77
CA ASP A 33 2.97 -18.59 -8.17
C ASP A 33 2.09 -19.19 -7.07
N ASN A 34 0.78 -19.09 -7.26
CA ASN A 34 -0.21 -19.49 -6.27
C ASN A 34 -0.83 -20.84 -6.65
N ARG A 35 -0.03 -21.90 -6.69
CA ARG A 35 -0.45 -23.24 -7.11
C ARG A 35 -1.34 -23.91 -6.08
N SER A 36 -2.60 -23.48 -6.01
CA SER A 36 -3.62 -24.09 -5.16
C SER A 36 -4.21 -25.40 -5.71
N LEU A 37 -3.80 -25.86 -6.91
CA LEU A 37 -4.35 -27.03 -7.57
C LEU A 37 -3.28 -28.10 -7.78
N GLY A 38 -3.40 -29.23 -7.07
CA GLY A 38 -2.59 -30.43 -7.24
C GLY A 38 -1.97 -30.98 -5.96
N ILE A 39 -1.06 -31.97 -6.12
CA ILE A 39 -0.35 -32.64 -5.00
C ILE A 39 0.58 -31.70 -4.21
N PHE A 40 0.84 -30.48 -4.72
CA PHE A 40 1.65 -29.43 -4.06
C PHE A 40 0.76 -28.22 -3.76
N ASN A 41 -0.27 -28.41 -3.00
CA ASN A 41 -1.28 -27.40 -2.64
C ASN A 41 -0.67 -26.24 -1.82
N HIS A 42 0.15 -25.39 -2.48
CA HIS A 42 0.73 -24.19 -1.88
C HIS A 42 0.00 -22.94 -2.37
N ASP A 43 -0.53 -22.18 -1.45
CA ASP A 43 -1.00 -20.81 -1.65
C ASP A 43 0.06 -19.86 -1.06
N TYR A 44 1.12 -19.62 -1.83
CA TYR A 44 2.25 -18.83 -1.35
C TYR A 44 1.86 -17.41 -0.93
N LEU A 45 0.85 -16.82 -1.57
CA LEU A 45 0.40 -15.49 -1.16
C LEU A 45 -0.31 -15.51 0.19
N SER A 46 -1.16 -16.51 0.44
CA SER A 46 -1.80 -16.68 1.76
C SER A 46 -0.78 -17.02 2.85
N GLU A 47 0.21 -17.85 2.53
CA GLU A 47 1.30 -18.17 3.48
C GLU A 47 2.13 -16.90 3.81
N LEU A 48 2.41 -16.02 2.83
CA LEU A 48 3.05 -14.72 3.07
C LEU A 48 2.16 -13.81 3.91
N ALA A 49 0.87 -13.75 3.62
CA ALA A 49 -0.09 -12.95 4.37
C ALA A 49 -0.14 -13.36 5.85
N GLU A 50 -0.18 -14.68 6.12
CA GLU A 50 -0.13 -15.21 7.48
C GLU A 50 1.19 -14.87 8.19
N SER A 51 2.34 -15.06 7.51
CA SER A 51 3.67 -14.80 8.05
C SER A 51 3.95 -13.33 8.32
N THR A 52 3.24 -12.42 7.63
CA THR A 52 3.40 -10.96 7.76
C THR A 52 2.26 -10.28 8.52
N GLY A 53 1.20 -11.04 8.86
CA GLY A 53 -0.01 -10.48 9.49
C GLY A 53 -0.80 -9.52 8.60
N MET A 54 -0.68 -9.65 7.29
CA MET A 54 -1.31 -8.76 6.30
C MET A 54 -2.50 -9.44 5.60
N HIS A 55 -3.43 -8.66 5.08
CA HIS A 55 -4.47 -9.12 4.16
C HIS A 55 -3.87 -9.36 2.77
N SER A 56 -4.35 -10.36 2.04
CA SER A 56 -3.86 -10.67 0.68
C SER A 56 -4.95 -10.58 -0.37
N GLN A 57 -4.55 -10.13 -1.56
CA GLN A 57 -5.37 -10.11 -2.77
C GLN A 57 -4.55 -10.68 -3.92
N PHE A 58 -5.14 -11.58 -4.70
CA PHE A 58 -4.47 -12.25 -5.82
C PHE A 58 -5.20 -12.03 -7.14
N PHE A 59 -4.44 -11.87 -8.21
CA PHE A 59 -4.96 -11.85 -9.57
C PHE A 59 -4.12 -12.74 -10.49
N ALA A 60 -4.72 -13.84 -10.94
CA ALA A 60 -4.10 -14.75 -11.91
C ALA A 60 -4.09 -14.13 -13.31
N LEU A 61 -2.92 -14.07 -13.93
CA LEU A 61 -2.70 -13.56 -15.28
C LEU A 61 -2.34 -14.68 -16.26
N VAL A 62 -1.71 -15.75 -15.76
CA VAL A 62 -1.36 -16.94 -16.53
C VAL A 62 -1.98 -18.18 -15.87
N GLY A 63 -2.84 -18.86 -16.58
CA GLY A 63 -3.63 -19.96 -16.01
C GLY A 63 -4.50 -19.46 -14.86
N THR A 64 -4.56 -20.25 -13.78
CA THR A 64 -5.34 -19.93 -12.57
C THR A 64 -4.46 -19.66 -11.34
N TYR A 65 -3.14 -19.69 -11.49
CA TYR A 65 -2.23 -19.76 -10.36
C TYR A 65 -1.03 -18.80 -10.42
N TYR A 66 -0.69 -18.25 -11.57
CA TYR A 66 0.47 -17.36 -11.70
C TYR A 66 0.02 -15.94 -12.05
N GLY A 67 0.53 -14.96 -11.32
CA GLY A 67 0.09 -13.59 -11.50
C GLY A 67 0.73 -12.58 -10.56
N ILE A 68 -0.11 -11.70 -10.06
CA ILE A 68 0.29 -10.58 -9.20
C ILE A 68 -0.52 -10.59 -7.90
N GLY A 69 0.07 -10.03 -6.84
CA GLY A 69 -0.55 -9.98 -5.52
C GLY A 69 -0.37 -8.63 -4.85
N ILE A 70 -1.27 -8.33 -3.94
CA ILE A 70 -1.16 -7.22 -2.99
C ILE A 70 -1.24 -7.79 -1.58
N LEU A 71 -0.30 -7.37 -0.72
CA LEU A 71 -0.44 -7.52 0.73
C LEU A 71 -0.69 -6.13 1.33
N SER A 72 -1.56 -6.04 2.33
CA SER A 72 -1.85 -4.76 3.01
C SER A 72 -2.22 -4.96 4.47
N LYS A 73 -1.77 -4.06 5.36
CA LYS A 73 -2.15 -4.07 6.78
C LYS A 73 -3.64 -3.77 6.99
N THR A 74 -4.21 -2.94 6.11
CA THR A 74 -5.63 -2.60 6.11
C THR A 74 -6.33 -3.36 4.99
N GLU A 75 -7.49 -3.93 5.27
CA GLU A 75 -8.32 -4.60 4.26
C GLU A 75 -8.85 -3.58 3.24
N PRO A 76 -8.71 -3.83 1.92
CA PRO A 76 -9.27 -2.94 0.90
C PRO A 76 -10.79 -2.89 0.95
N ILE A 77 -11.39 -1.72 0.69
CA ILE A 77 -12.84 -1.52 0.58
C ILE A 77 -13.40 -2.32 -0.60
N SER A 78 -12.68 -2.32 -1.70
CA SER A 78 -13.03 -3.09 -2.90
C SER A 78 -11.78 -3.53 -3.67
N VAL A 79 -11.93 -4.62 -4.41
CA VAL A 79 -10.86 -5.14 -5.27
C VAL A 79 -11.42 -5.36 -6.67
N LYS A 80 -10.69 -4.88 -7.67
CA LYS A 80 -11.01 -5.03 -9.09
C LYS A 80 -9.78 -5.51 -9.85
N THR A 81 -10.00 -6.06 -11.03
CA THR A 81 -8.93 -6.54 -11.90
C THR A 81 -9.09 -6.03 -13.32
N LYS A 82 -7.98 -5.86 -14.01
CA LYS A 82 -7.95 -5.56 -15.44
C LYS A 82 -6.86 -6.38 -16.11
N SER A 83 -7.20 -7.18 -17.10
CA SER A 83 -6.25 -7.96 -17.89
C SER A 83 -6.11 -7.42 -19.32
N PHE A 84 -4.96 -7.69 -19.90
CA PHE A 84 -4.62 -7.44 -21.30
C PHE A 84 -4.03 -8.72 -21.87
N ALA A 85 -4.62 -9.21 -22.96
CA ALA A 85 -4.01 -10.27 -23.74
C ALA A 85 -2.77 -9.73 -24.47
N PRO A 86 -1.74 -10.55 -24.67
CA PRO A 86 -0.60 -10.13 -25.48
C PRO A 86 -1.05 -9.88 -26.92
N SER A 87 -0.46 -8.87 -27.57
CA SER A 87 -0.69 -8.60 -28.98
C SER A 87 -0.17 -9.75 -29.85
N ASP A 88 -0.68 -9.86 -31.08
CA ASP A 88 -0.28 -10.91 -32.03
C ASP A 88 1.22 -10.85 -32.35
N THR A 89 1.79 -9.65 -32.37
CA THR A 89 3.21 -9.38 -32.63
C THR A 89 4.10 -9.60 -31.41
N SER A 90 3.54 -9.73 -30.21
CA SER A 90 4.29 -9.93 -28.99
C SER A 90 4.97 -11.29 -28.96
N LYS A 91 6.25 -11.30 -28.57
CA LYS A 91 6.96 -12.54 -28.20
C LYS A 91 6.64 -12.98 -26.79
N ASP A 92 6.30 -12.04 -25.91
CA ASP A 92 5.75 -12.30 -24.59
C ASP A 92 4.29 -12.77 -24.77
N LYS A 93 4.01 -14.02 -24.45
CA LYS A 93 2.68 -14.61 -24.61
C LYS A 93 1.88 -14.65 -23.31
N GLU A 94 2.40 -14.03 -22.27
CA GLU A 94 1.71 -13.93 -20.99
C GLU A 94 0.73 -12.77 -20.98
N SER A 95 -0.47 -13.00 -20.47
CA SER A 95 -1.39 -11.90 -20.16
C SER A 95 -0.81 -11.05 -19.05
N ARG A 96 -1.01 -9.73 -19.16
CA ARG A 96 -0.59 -8.75 -18.17
C ARG A 96 -1.80 -7.99 -17.64
N GLY A 97 -1.63 -7.22 -16.56
CA GLY A 97 -2.78 -6.51 -16.01
C GLY A 97 -2.52 -5.73 -14.76
N PHE A 98 -3.62 -5.30 -14.15
CA PHE A 98 -3.65 -4.59 -12.89
C PHE A 98 -4.55 -5.30 -11.90
N LEU A 99 -4.05 -5.49 -10.69
CA LEU A 99 -4.84 -5.78 -9.50
C LEU A 99 -5.03 -4.45 -8.77
N ILE A 100 -6.29 -4.06 -8.55
CA ILE A 100 -6.70 -2.74 -8.11
C ILE A 100 -7.34 -2.87 -6.75
N ALA A 101 -6.70 -2.36 -5.72
CA ALA A 101 -7.22 -2.27 -4.37
C ALA A 101 -7.68 -0.84 -4.08
N GLU A 102 -8.91 -0.68 -3.61
CA GLU A 102 -9.48 0.61 -3.21
C GLU A 102 -9.39 0.78 -1.70
N PHE A 103 -8.85 1.91 -1.25
CA PHE A 103 -8.83 2.35 0.13
C PHE A 103 -9.60 3.66 0.29
N ASP A 104 -9.78 4.14 1.52
CA ASP A 104 -10.59 5.34 1.79
C ASP A 104 -10.20 6.55 0.93
N ASN A 105 -8.90 6.84 0.80
CA ASN A 105 -8.40 8.06 0.17
C ASN A 105 -7.58 7.83 -1.10
N PHE A 106 -7.34 6.58 -1.48
CA PHE A 106 -6.52 6.25 -2.65
C PHE A 106 -6.86 4.91 -3.25
N TYR A 107 -6.42 4.70 -4.49
CA TYR A 107 -6.31 3.40 -5.13
C TYR A 107 -4.85 2.96 -5.14
N PHE A 108 -4.62 1.67 -4.90
CA PHE A 108 -3.32 1.03 -5.06
C PHE A 108 -3.42 -0.05 -6.12
N LEU A 109 -2.63 0.09 -7.18
CA LEU A 109 -2.58 -0.82 -8.31
C LEU A 109 -1.26 -1.58 -8.30
N CYS A 110 -1.34 -2.90 -8.28
CA CYS A 110 -0.20 -3.77 -8.55
C CYS A 110 -0.20 -4.15 -10.03
N THR A 111 0.98 -4.14 -10.67
CA THR A 111 1.13 -4.51 -12.07
C THR A 111 2.42 -5.29 -12.34
N HIS A 112 2.43 -6.02 -13.44
CA HIS A 112 3.60 -6.58 -14.09
C HIS A 112 3.44 -6.37 -15.60
N TYR A 113 4.26 -5.50 -16.19
CA TYR A 113 4.16 -5.12 -17.59
C TYR A 113 4.77 -6.16 -18.53
N SER A 114 4.33 -6.11 -19.79
CA SER A 114 4.85 -6.95 -20.87
C SER A 114 6.28 -6.59 -21.25
N LEU A 115 7.03 -7.57 -21.73
CA LEU A 115 8.32 -7.36 -22.40
C LEU A 115 8.16 -6.65 -23.76
N ASN A 116 6.96 -6.65 -24.33
CA ASN A 116 6.65 -5.98 -25.59
C ASN A 116 6.27 -4.50 -25.37
N ALA A 117 6.85 -3.61 -26.17
CA ALA A 117 6.66 -2.16 -26.01
C ALA A 117 5.21 -1.71 -26.30
N ASP A 118 4.56 -2.26 -27.33
CA ASP A 118 3.20 -1.85 -27.72
C ASP A 118 2.17 -2.35 -26.69
N ASP A 119 2.40 -3.53 -26.10
CA ASP A 119 1.58 -4.03 -25.01
C ASP A 119 1.74 -3.14 -23.76
N ARG A 120 2.97 -2.68 -23.45
CA ARG A 120 3.20 -1.71 -22.36
C ARG A 120 2.46 -0.40 -22.58
N ASP A 121 2.46 0.11 -23.82
CA ASP A 121 1.75 1.36 -24.13
C ASP A 121 0.24 1.19 -23.97
N THR A 122 -0.32 0.07 -24.41
CA THR A 122 -1.75 -0.24 -24.20
C THR A 122 -2.12 -0.26 -22.73
N ALA A 123 -1.30 -0.88 -21.88
CA ALA A 123 -1.51 -0.90 -20.42
C ALA A 123 -1.36 0.50 -19.82
N THR A 124 -0.37 1.28 -20.27
CA THR A 124 -0.13 2.67 -19.84
C THR A 124 -1.31 3.58 -20.17
N GLU A 125 -1.83 3.52 -21.38
CA GLU A 125 -3.00 4.30 -21.77
C GLU A 125 -4.24 3.99 -20.94
N TRP A 126 -4.44 2.72 -20.63
CA TRP A 126 -5.53 2.31 -19.76
C TRP A 126 -5.35 2.85 -18.34
N ALA A 127 -4.15 2.73 -17.77
CA ALA A 127 -3.85 3.22 -16.43
C ALA A 127 -4.03 4.74 -16.31
N ILE A 128 -3.61 5.49 -17.32
CA ILE A 128 -3.81 6.93 -17.40
C ILE A 128 -5.30 7.28 -17.42
N ARG A 129 -6.11 6.58 -18.24
CA ARG A 129 -7.56 6.81 -18.27
C ARG A 129 -8.22 6.48 -16.93
N PHE A 130 -7.84 5.37 -16.31
CA PHE A 130 -8.34 4.99 -14.99
C PHE A 130 -8.05 6.08 -13.96
N ALA A 131 -6.80 6.52 -13.88
CA ALA A 131 -6.37 7.51 -12.90
C ALA A 131 -7.03 8.88 -13.11
N ARG A 132 -7.18 9.34 -14.36
CA ARG A 132 -7.83 10.61 -14.68
C ARG A 132 -9.34 10.62 -14.47
N GLN A 133 -9.97 9.45 -14.37
CA GLN A 133 -11.39 9.30 -14.03
C GLN A 133 -11.61 9.09 -12.53
N SER A 134 -10.54 8.94 -11.76
CA SER A 134 -10.59 8.76 -10.32
C SER A 134 -10.70 10.11 -9.61
N ASP A 135 -11.46 10.16 -8.54
CA ASP A 135 -11.51 11.24 -7.55
C ASP A 135 -10.48 11.05 -6.42
N LYS A 136 -9.83 9.91 -6.37
CA LYS A 136 -8.81 9.55 -5.38
C LYS A 136 -7.41 9.54 -5.99
N THR A 137 -6.39 9.75 -5.17
CA THR A 137 -5.00 9.51 -5.57
C THR A 137 -4.82 8.06 -6.02
N VAL A 138 -4.08 7.86 -7.11
CA VAL A 138 -3.79 6.54 -7.65
C VAL A 138 -2.31 6.27 -7.55
N PHE A 139 -1.94 5.23 -6.79
CA PHE A 139 -0.59 4.69 -6.75
C PHE A 139 -0.52 3.45 -7.63
N ILE A 140 0.54 3.31 -8.41
CA ILE A 140 0.81 2.11 -9.21
C ILE A 140 2.20 1.63 -8.87
N ALA A 141 2.32 0.39 -8.40
CA ALA A 141 3.58 -0.23 -8.04
C ALA A 141 3.77 -1.54 -8.81
N GLY A 142 4.97 -1.79 -9.27
CA GLY A 142 5.27 -3.05 -9.93
C GLY A 142 6.53 -3.06 -10.78
N ASP A 143 6.72 -4.19 -11.43
CA ASP A 143 7.70 -4.39 -12.48
C ASP A 143 7.13 -3.88 -13.81
N PHE A 144 7.62 -2.74 -14.26
CA PHE A 144 7.18 -2.12 -15.52
C PHE A 144 7.89 -2.68 -16.75
N ASN A 145 8.89 -3.57 -16.59
CA ASN A 145 9.74 -4.03 -17.69
C ASN A 145 10.20 -2.88 -18.61
N ALA A 146 10.34 -1.71 -18.04
CA ALA A 146 10.64 -0.46 -18.71
C ALA A 146 11.51 0.42 -17.81
N GLN A 147 12.59 0.96 -18.35
CA GLN A 147 13.38 1.98 -17.66
C GLN A 147 12.62 3.32 -17.65
N PRO A 148 12.97 4.25 -16.73
CA PRO A 148 12.31 5.56 -16.60
C PRO A 148 12.31 6.43 -17.86
N THR A 149 13.18 6.11 -18.82
CA THR A 149 13.32 6.79 -20.13
C THR A 149 12.53 6.12 -21.26
N TYR A 150 11.95 4.96 -21.01
CA TYR A 150 11.15 4.26 -22.03
C TYR A 150 9.79 4.92 -22.21
N ARG A 151 9.23 4.78 -23.43
CA ARG A 151 8.00 5.47 -23.88
C ARG A 151 6.86 5.36 -22.86
N ALA A 152 6.57 4.19 -22.34
CA ALA A 152 5.52 3.99 -21.35
C ALA A 152 5.70 4.91 -20.11
N MET A 153 6.92 5.01 -19.58
CA MET A 153 7.20 5.82 -18.39
C MET A 153 7.26 7.32 -18.70
N VAL A 154 7.75 7.68 -19.89
CA VAL A 154 7.69 9.08 -20.38
C VAL A 154 6.24 9.52 -20.55
N THR A 155 5.40 8.67 -21.15
CA THR A 155 3.96 8.93 -21.31
C THR A 155 3.28 9.14 -19.95
N PHE A 156 3.54 8.32 -18.94
CA PHE A 156 3.02 8.58 -17.60
C PHE A 156 3.37 9.98 -17.09
N LYS A 157 4.63 10.42 -17.24
CA LYS A 157 5.06 11.77 -16.82
C LYS A 157 4.34 12.88 -17.58
N GLU A 158 4.17 12.73 -18.90
CA GLU A 158 3.46 13.70 -19.76
C GLU A 158 1.99 13.85 -19.33
N TYR A 159 1.38 12.80 -18.78
CA TYR A 159 0.00 12.82 -18.28
C TYR A 159 -0.11 13.10 -16.77
N GLY A 160 0.95 13.64 -16.16
CA GLY A 160 0.92 14.16 -14.80
C GLY A 160 1.24 13.15 -13.70
N PHE A 161 1.74 11.96 -14.04
CA PHE A 161 2.25 11.02 -13.04
C PHE A 161 3.65 11.42 -12.56
N SER A 162 3.90 11.16 -11.29
CA SER A 162 5.23 11.27 -10.67
C SER A 162 5.78 9.89 -10.39
N ILE A 163 7.08 9.67 -10.69
CA ILE A 163 7.80 8.50 -10.17
C ILE A 163 8.28 8.87 -8.77
N LEU A 164 7.92 8.08 -7.78
CA LEU A 164 8.17 8.40 -6.37
C LEU A 164 9.51 7.85 -5.88
N ASN A 165 9.95 6.70 -6.40
CA ASN A 165 11.24 6.12 -6.02
C ASN A 165 12.40 6.77 -6.76
N ASN A 166 13.59 6.69 -6.15
CA ASN A 166 14.84 7.19 -6.76
C ASN A 166 15.27 6.29 -7.94
N THR A 167 15.08 6.77 -9.16
CA THR A 167 15.40 6.04 -10.40
C THR A 167 16.90 5.90 -10.70
N ALA A 168 17.77 6.52 -9.92
CA ALA A 168 19.21 6.28 -9.97
C ALA A 168 19.64 5.01 -9.23
N LEU A 169 18.73 4.44 -8.42
CA LEU A 169 18.93 3.16 -7.76
C LEU A 169 18.35 2.05 -8.64
N TYR A 170 19.18 1.08 -8.96
CA TYR A 170 18.80 -0.03 -9.82
C TYR A 170 18.21 -1.19 -9.03
N THR A 171 17.27 -1.90 -9.64
CA THR A 171 16.52 -2.99 -9.00
C THR A 171 16.76 -4.34 -9.67
N TYR A 172 17.29 -4.36 -10.91
CA TYR A 172 17.46 -5.55 -11.71
C TYR A 172 18.80 -5.55 -12.49
N PRO A 173 19.48 -6.70 -12.67
CA PRO A 173 19.28 -7.93 -11.89
C PRO A 173 19.78 -7.76 -10.45
N ALA A 174 19.21 -8.49 -9.48
CA ALA A 174 19.54 -8.30 -8.05
C ALA A 174 21.04 -8.49 -7.71
N LYS A 175 21.72 -9.39 -8.43
CA LYS A 175 23.14 -9.68 -8.17
C LYS A 175 24.08 -8.53 -8.53
N ASP A 176 23.88 -7.90 -9.67
CA ASP A 176 24.70 -6.78 -10.17
C ASP A 176 23.74 -5.79 -10.85
N PRO A 177 23.04 -4.94 -10.10
CA PRO A 177 21.95 -4.13 -10.63
C PRO A 177 22.41 -3.13 -11.69
N THR A 178 21.74 -3.12 -12.83
CA THR A 178 22.04 -2.23 -13.97
C THR A 178 20.82 -1.50 -14.52
N SER A 179 19.62 -1.84 -14.04
CA SER A 179 18.36 -1.31 -14.54
C SER A 179 17.39 -1.00 -13.42
N CYS A 180 16.70 0.14 -13.51
CA CYS A 180 15.57 0.49 -12.66
C CYS A 180 14.30 0.20 -13.46
N ILE A 181 13.68 -0.95 -13.21
CA ILE A 181 12.44 -1.39 -13.89
C ILE A 181 11.29 -1.62 -12.92
N ASP A 182 11.58 -1.68 -11.63
CA ASP A 182 10.59 -1.72 -10.57
C ASP A 182 10.35 -0.30 -10.06
N MET A 183 9.13 0.18 -10.14
CA MET A 183 8.80 1.56 -9.80
C MET A 183 7.50 1.66 -9.02
N ILE A 184 7.41 2.75 -8.26
CA ILE A 184 6.20 3.23 -7.61
C ILE A 184 5.90 4.61 -8.18
N ILE A 185 4.77 4.73 -8.85
CA ILE A 185 4.33 5.98 -9.48
C ILE A 185 2.98 6.41 -8.91
N SER A 186 2.68 7.68 -9.01
CA SER A 186 1.38 8.19 -8.58
C SER A 186 0.80 9.24 -9.52
N TYR A 187 -0.52 9.26 -9.58
CA TYR A 187 -1.31 10.36 -10.13
C TYR A 187 -2.20 10.94 -9.03
N ARG A 188 -2.23 12.26 -8.93
CA ARG A 188 -2.97 12.97 -7.89
C ARG A 188 -3.95 13.97 -8.51
N PRO A 189 -5.27 13.73 -8.47
CA PRO A 189 -6.29 14.73 -8.76
C PRO A 189 -6.20 15.92 -7.79
N ASP A 190 -6.65 17.10 -8.19
CA ASP A 190 -6.45 18.35 -7.43
C ASP A 190 -6.99 18.30 -6.00
N ASP A 191 -8.16 17.71 -5.79
CA ASP A 191 -8.83 17.63 -4.48
C ASP A 191 -8.62 16.30 -3.73
N SER A 192 -7.68 15.47 -4.21
CA SER A 192 -7.41 14.14 -3.63
C SER A 192 -6.40 14.19 -2.49
N LEU A 193 -6.05 13.01 -1.93
CA LEU A 193 -5.04 12.84 -0.88
C LEU A 193 -3.74 13.57 -1.24
N LYS A 194 -3.39 14.59 -0.47
CA LYS A 194 -2.09 15.27 -0.56
C LYS A 194 -1.10 14.52 0.32
N TYR A 195 0.11 14.38 -0.16
CA TYR A 195 1.18 13.72 0.57
C TYR A 195 2.55 14.24 0.14
N THR A 196 3.54 14.01 0.99
CA THR A 196 4.97 14.25 0.72
C THR A 196 5.70 12.91 0.76
N THR A 197 6.62 12.68 -0.19
CA THR A 197 7.55 11.55 -0.10
C THR A 197 8.66 11.91 0.87
N THR A 198 8.79 11.14 1.96
CA THR A 198 9.75 11.38 3.03
C THR A 198 10.99 10.50 2.91
N GLU A 199 10.83 9.29 2.35
CA GLU A 199 11.92 8.37 2.14
C GLU A 199 11.68 7.52 0.90
N THR A 200 12.77 7.12 0.23
CA THR A 200 12.75 6.18 -0.88
C THR A 200 14.06 5.44 -0.98
N GLY A 201 14.01 4.17 -1.34
CA GLY A 201 15.20 3.36 -1.48
C GLY A 201 14.97 2.03 -2.19
N VAL A 202 16.08 1.32 -2.31
CA VAL A 202 16.13 -0.09 -2.73
C VAL A 202 16.74 -0.87 -1.58
N VAL A 203 16.12 -1.94 -1.17
CA VAL A 203 16.67 -2.84 -0.15
C VAL A 203 17.83 -3.61 -0.77
N THR A 204 19.05 -3.29 -0.37
CA THR A 204 20.28 -3.90 -0.89
C THR A 204 20.90 -4.89 0.08
N GLU A 205 20.46 -4.86 1.34
CA GLU A 205 20.97 -5.72 2.41
C GLU A 205 19.82 -6.16 3.33
N GLU A 206 19.87 -7.42 3.77
CA GLU A 206 19.04 -7.96 4.84
C GLU A 206 19.90 -8.91 5.67
N PRO A 207 20.03 -8.72 7.00
CA PRO A 207 20.89 -9.54 7.82
C PRO A 207 20.60 -11.04 7.67
N GLY A 208 21.62 -11.80 7.32
CA GLY A 208 21.55 -13.26 7.15
C GLY A 208 21.00 -13.73 5.81
N LEU A 209 20.66 -12.83 4.87
CA LEU A 209 20.19 -13.17 3.54
C LEU A 209 21.12 -12.69 2.44
N THR A 210 21.20 -13.46 1.35
CA THR A 210 21.73 -13.04 0.06
C THR A 210 20.55 -12.71 -0.84
N LEU A 211 20.25 -11.44 -1.07
CA LEU A 211 19.01 -11.02 -1.76
C LEU A 211 18.89 -11.59 -3.17
N SER A 212 20.02 -11.76 -3.89
CA SER A 212 20.00 -12.39 -5.21
C SER A 212 19.66 -13.89 -5.21
N ASP A 213 19.67 -14.55 -4.06
CA ASP A 213 19.17 -15.92 -3.90
C ASP A 213 17.67 -15.91 -3.59
N VAL A 214 17.14 -14.80 -3.06
CA VAL A 214 15.72 -14.62 -2.77
C VAL A 214 14.94 -14.27 -4.03
N SER A 215 15.41 -13.32 -4.83
CA SER A 215 14.82 -12.94 -6.12
C SER A 215 15.90 -12.42 -7.08
N ASP A 216 15.59 -12.38 -8.36
CA ASP A 216 16.40 -11.66 -9.36
C ASP A 216 16.09 -10.16 -9.44
N HIS A 217 15.13 -9.67 -8.65
CA HIS A 217 14.87 -8.26 -8.42
C HIS A 217 15.14 -7.87 -6.98
N LEU A 218 15.57 -6.63 -6.75
CA LEU A 218 15.69 -6.03 -5.43
C LEU A 218 14.39 -5.30 -5.07
N PRO A 219 13.95 -5.35 -3.80
CA PRO A 219 12.76 -4.62 -3.36
C PRO A 219 12.97 -3.11 -3.41
N VAL A 220 12.00 -2.38 -3.95
CA VAL A 220 11.95 -0.91 -3.93
C VAL A 220 10.88 -0.45 -2.95
N PHE A 221 11.15 0.63 -2.21
CA PHE A 221 10.19 1.21 -1.27
C PHE A 221 10.10 2.73 -1.37
N VAL A 222 8.97 3.23 -0.93
CA VAL A 222 8.68 4.66 -0.77
C VAL A 222 7.88 4.85 0.50
N THR A 223 8.31 5.79 1.34
CA THR A 223 7.54 6.25 2.49
C THR A 223 6.90 7.58 2.14
N ILE A 224 5.60 7.69 2.39
CA ILE A 224 4.83 8.91 2.18
C ILE A 224 4.16 9.35 3.48
N GLU A 225 4.10 10.66 3.69
CA GLU A 225 3.30 11.27 4.74
C GLU A 225 2.13 12.01 4.12
N ALA A 226 0.90 11.64 4.50
CA ALA A 226 -0.30 12.34 4.07
C ALA A 226 -0.35 13.74 4.70
N GLU A 227 -0.55 14.78 3.89
CA GLU A 227 -0.74 16.13 4.39
C GLU A 227 -2.05 16.20 5.19
N GLY A 228 -1.98 16.76 6.39
CA GLY A 228 -3.12 16.83 7.31
C GLY A 228 -3.33 15.58 8.18
N SER A 229 -2.61 14.49 7.96
CA SER A 229 -2.36 13.53 9.03
C SER A 229 -1.31 14.15 9.93
N ALA A 230 -1.73 14.61 11.09
CA ALA A 230 -0.75 14.86 12.14
C ALA A 230 -0.05 13.53 12.40
N VAL A 231 1.18 13.37 11.91
CA VAL A 231 2.08 12.36 12.43
C VAL A 231 2.27 12.74 13.88
N TYR A 232 1.58 12.05 14.75
CA TYR A 232 1.96 12.07 16.15
C TYR A 232 3.31 11.35 16.17
N ASP A 233 4.38 12.12 16.19
CA ASP A 233 5.71 11.63 16.53
C ASP A 233 5.54 10.76 17.79
N ALA A 234 5.73 9.44 17.64
CA ALA A 234 5.59 8.50 18.74
C ALA A 234 6.57 8.84 19.90
N THR A 235 7.59 9.64 19.63
CA THR A 235 8.48 10.21 20.65
C THR A 235 7.86 11.39 21.38
N SER A 236 6.76 11.97 20.87
CA SER A 236 5.99 13.07 21.48
C SER A 236 4.61 12.63 22.00
N LEU A 237 4.32 11.32 22.06
CA LEU A 237 3.14 10.81 22.76
C LEU A 237 3.22 11.24 24.23
N GLN A 238 2.79 12.45 24.48
CA GLN A 238 2.28 12.79 25.81
C GLN A 238 1.07 11.88 26.01
N GLU A 239 1.20 10.91 26.91
CA GLU A 239 0.10 10.02 27.23
C GLU A 239 -1.12 10.85 27.60
N ILE A 240 -2.11 10.90 26.70
CA ILE A 240 -3.42 11.44 27.04
C ILE A 240 -4.01 10.45 28.02
N ASN A 241 -4.12 10.86 29.28
CA ASN A 241 -4.66 10.00 30.30
C ASN A 241 -6.18 10.13 30.31
N LEU A 242 -6.88 9.00 30.18
CA LEU A 242 -8.31 8.88 30.35
C LEU A 242 -8.62 8.49 31.78
N ILE A 243 -9.30 9.41 32.51
CA ILE A 243 -9.70 9.19 33.90
C ILE A 243 -11.20 8.97 33.93
N ARG A 244 -11.62 7.78 34.36
CA ARG A 244 -13.06 7.44 34.48
C ARG A 244 -13.69 8.19 35.66
N SER A 245 -14.94 8.66 35.47
CA SER A 245 -15.81 9.20 36.49
C SER A 245 -17.12 8.40 36.55
N ALA A 246 -17.96 8.68 37.56
CA ALA A 246 -19.25 7.99 37.72
C ALA A 246 -20.18 8.17 36.50
N ASP A 247 -20.09 9.31 35.82
CA ASP A 247 -21.01 9.73 34.76
C ASP A 247 -20.34 9.85 33.39
N GLY A 248 -19.04 9.51 33.28
CA GLY A 248 -18.31 9.68 32.04
C GLY A 248 -16.81 9.49 32.23
N PHE A 249 -16.02 10.41 31.67
CA PHE A 249 -14.57 10.43 31.77
C PHE A 249 -14.02 11.84 31.57
N SER A 250 -12.79 12.07 31.99
CA SER A 250 -12.01 13.27 31.63
C SER A 250 -10.72 12.87 30.94
N LEU A 251 -10.18 13.81 30.16
CA LEU A 251 -8.88 13.67 29.51
C LEU A 251 -7.90 14.63 30.19
N SER A 252 -6.69 14.18 30.41
CA SER A 252 -5.60 15.03 30.90
C SER A 252 -4.39 14.93 29.97
N ASN A 253 -3.47 15.89 30.10
CA ASN A 253 -2.30 16.03 29.24
C ASN A 253 -2.62 16.51 27.80
N LEU A 254 -3.71 17.24 27.61
CA LEU A 254 -4.00 17.92 26.36
C LEU A 254 -3.13 19.18 26.24
N LYS A 255 -2.43 19.36 25.12
CA LYS A 255 -1.59 20.56 24.87
C LYS A 255 -2.43 21.80 24.50
N THR A 256 -3.59 21.58 23.91
CA THR A 256 -4.50 22.62 23.42
C THR A 256 -5.95 22.17 23.60
N THR A 257 -6.87 23.09 23.46
CA THR A 257 -8.29 22.74 23.30
C THR A 257 -8.45 21.73 22.19
N SER A 258 -9.06 20.59 22.50
CA SER A 258 -9.21 19.46 21.58
C SER A 258 -10.69 19.15 21.36
N GLN A 259 -11.05 18.75 20.16
CA GLN A 259 -12.37 18.22 19.86
C GLN A 259 -12.39 16.72 20.15
N VAL A 260 -13.31 16.27 20.97
CA VAL A 260 -13.53 14.86 21.29
C VAL A 260 -14.82 14.41 20.63
N ASN A 261 -14.68 13.40 19.75
CA ASN A 261 -15.79 12.73 19.12
C ASN A 261 -15.93 11.30 19.68
N ILE A 262 -17.10 10.95 20.13
CA ILE A 262 -17.42 9.64 20.72
C ILE A 262 -18.35 8.89 19.79
N TYR A 263 -17.97 7.70 19.41
CA TYR A 263 -18.73 6.82 18.53
C TYR A 263 -19.11 5.54 19.28
N ASP A 264 -20.29 4.98 19.01
CA ASP A 264 -20.60 3.61 19.43
C ASP A 264 -19.87 2.60 18.53
N ILE A 265 -19.97 1.31 18.88
CA ILE A 265 -19.31 0.23 18.13
C ILE A 265 -19.84 0.06 16.70
N SER A 266 -20.96 0.67 16.35
CA SER A 266 -21.49 0.68 14.98
C SER A 266 -20.92 1.81 14.13
N GLY A 267 -20.05 2.66 14.71
CA GLY A 267 -19.49 3.85 14.07
C GLY A 267 -20.41 5.08 14.09
N LYS A 268 -21.56 5.02 14.77
CA LYS A 268 -22.45 6.15 14.89
C LYS A 268 -21.91 7.15 15.90
N LEU A 269 -21.85 8.44 15.51
CA LEU A 269 -21.47 9.53 16.39
C LEU A 269 -22.49 9.69 17.51
N VAL A 270 -22.02 9.54 18.76
CA VAL A 270 -22.83 9.66 19.99
C VAL A 270 -22.74 11.05 20.57
N LYS A 271 -21.53 11.64 20.57
CA LYS A 271 -21.25 12.96 21.14
C LYS A 271 -20.04 13.61 20.50
N THR A 272 -20.12 14.93 20.37
CA THR A 272 -18.97 15.81 20.08
C THR A 272 -18.86 16.86 21.16
N GLN A 273 -17.66 17.13 21.66
CA GLN A 273 -17.41 18.17 22.67
C GLN A 273 -15.99 18.73 22.49
N ASN A 274 -15.86 20.05 22.57
CA ASN A 274 -14.54 20.69 22.72
C ASN A 274 -14.15 20.65 24.19
N VAL A 275 -12.92 20.22 24.46
CA VAL A 275 -12.43 20.00 25.81
C VAL A 275 -11.04 20.59 26.01
N ASP A 276 -10.79 21.12 27.20
CA ASP A 276 -9.48 21.41 27.71
C ASP A 276 -9.09 20.37 28.78
N ASN A 277 -7.87 20.46 29.31
CA ASN A 277 -7.41 19.55 30.36
C ASN A 277 -8.39 19.50 31.55
N ALA A 278 -8.66 18.29 32.01
CA ALA A 278 -9.56 17.97 33.12
C ALA A 278 -11.06 18.32 32.89
N THR A 279 -11.47 18.64 31.66
CA THR A 279 -12.89 18.81 31.34
C THR A 279 -13.59 17.46 31.45
N ASN A 280 -14.64 17.39 32.23
CA ASN A 280 -15.44 16.16 32.34
C ASN A 280 -16.36 15.99 31.12
N ILE A 281 -16.29 14.82 30.50
CA ILE A 281 -17.10 14.44 29.35
C ILE A 281 -18.17 13.46 29.84
N VAL A 282 -19.37 13.97 30.04
CA VAL A 282 -20.51 13.14 30.48
C VAL A 282 -21.13 12.45 29.29
N LEU A 283 -21.27 11.14 29.36
CA LEU A 283 -21.97 10.36 28.34
C LEU A 283 -23.51 10.56 28.43
N PRO A 284 -24.24 10.49 27.31
CA PRO A 284 -25.70 10.58 27.31
C PRO A 284 -26.34 9.53 28.23
N GLU A 285 -27.52 9.83 28.81
CA GLU A 285 -28.26 8.87 29.59
C GLU A 285 -28.58 7.62 28.76
N GLY A 286 -28.37 6.44 29.34
CA GLY A 286 -28.49 5.15 28.63
C GLY A 286 -27.21 4.64 27.97
N SER A 287 -26.17 5.46 27.86
CA SER A 287 -24.89 5.10 27.21
C SER A 287 -23.82 4.58 28.20
N ARG A 288 -24.13 4.53 29.49
CA ARG A 288 -23.13 4.32 30.58
C ARG A 288 -22.46 2.93 30.61
N ASN A 289 -23.01 1.93 29.95
CA ASN A 289 -22.50 0.54 29.95
C ASN A 289 -22.10 0.02 28.56
N GLY A 290 -21.80 0.93 27.61
CA GLY A 290 -21.41 0.57 26.26
C GLY A 290 -19.89 0.57 26.03
N LEU A 291 -19.48 -0.04 24.93
CA LEU A 291 -18.13 0.11 24.38
C LEU A 291 -18.16 1.29 23.39
N TYR A 292 -17.16 2.18 23.48
CA TYR A 292 -17.10 3.38 22.66
C TYR A 292 -15.71 3.57 22.06
N VAL A 293 -15.66 4.14 20.86
CA VAL A 293 -14.42 4.63 20.23
C VAL A 293 -14.35 6.14 20.48
N ILE A 294 -13.26 6.59 21.07
CA ILE A 294 -13.02 8.02 21.38
C ILE A 294 -11.94 8.53 20.45
N ARG A 295 -12.29 9.50 19.62
CA ARG A 295 -11.35 10.21 18.75
C ARG A 295 -11.09 11.60 19.32
N VAL A 296 -9.83 11.92 19.58
CA VAL A 296 -9.38 13.24 20.03
C VAL A 296 -8.65 13.91 18.86
N SER A 297 -9.04 15.11 18.50
CA SER A 297 -8.39 15.92 17.47
C SER A 297 -8.18 17.33 17.97
N ASN A 298 -7.08 17.98 17.59
CA ASN A 298 -6.86 19.40 17.93
C ASN A 298 -7.93 20.24 17.26
N ALA A 299 -8.53 21.16 18.01
CA ALA A 299 -9.41 22.16 17.45
C ALA A 299 -8.54 23.14 16.64
N TYR A 300 -8.58 23.07 15.30
CA TYR A 300 -8.02 24.12 14.48
C TYR A 300 -8.84 25.39 14.72
N GLN A 301 -8.19 26.46 15.10
CA GLN A 301 -8.78 27.78 14.99
C GLN A 301 -8.88 28.10 13.51
N ASN A 302 -10.11 28.10 12.97
CA ASN A 302 -10.40 28.79 11.72
C ASN A 302 -10.22 30.30 11.98
N SER A 303 -9.12 30.84 11.47
CA SER A 303 -8.90 32.28 11.34
C SER A 303 -9.00 32.65 9.88
#